data_9a02be41293a0b462eeac07d523cb018
#
_entry.id   9a02be41293a0b462eeac07d523cb018
#
_cell.length_a   1.000
_cell.length_b   1.000
_cell.length_c   1.000
_cell.angle_alpha   90.00
_cell.angle_beta   90.00
_cell.angle_gamma   90.00
#
_symmetry.space_group_name_H-M   'P 1'
#
loop_
_entity.id
_entity.type
_entity.pdbx_description
1 polymer ?
#
loop_
_entity_poly.entity_id
_entity_poly.type
_entity_poly.pdbx_seq_one_letter_code
_entity_poly.pdbx_strand_id
1 'polypeptide(L)'
;MQDVQCGTHAGQLAGTVVGLRSERYNSAMFQRLRAAFRTPVAAPVTVPPGPTLQQLPGYEHARYALPLEYPPSRDLKPRWGFGRPPIEPLYAWFMEHAEGYRAFLARMRAYGPELADVPRHLDPVTQALPAWGEDSMSPIDSLALYSFVRDKRPKTYLEIGSGMTTSFAHLARQRGGTATRIVSIDPEPRAAIDALCDHVERCGLESCDLAIFDQLEAGDIVFMDGSHRSFMNSDVTVFFIDVLPRLKPGVLVHLHDITLPVDYSSGFVKFYWNEQYMLAVYLMGNRARIVPLLPTALITSEPAFAADIAAPFVETAEAMPWNGGGSMWFTHV
;
A
#
# COMPACT_ATOMS: atom_id res chain seq x y z
N MET A 1 -30.65 23.93 22.62
CA MET A 1 -32.10 23.80 22.45
C MET A 1 -32.46 24.13 21.02
N GLN A 2 -32.60 23.10 20.19
CA GLN A 2 -33.56 22.98 19.08
C GLN A 2 -33.30 21.66 18.38
N ASP A 3 -34.22 20.75 18.63
CA ASP A 3 -34.32 19.45 17.97
C ASP A 3 -34.69 19.65 16.49
N VAL A 4 -34.05 18.89 15.61
CA VAL A 4 -34.53 18.70 14.24
C VAL A 4 -34.84 17.22 14.02
N GLN A 5 -36.14 16.93 14.01
CA GLN A 5 -36.73 15.63 13.69
C GLN A 5 -36.52 15.28 12.21
N CYS A 6 -36.09 14.06 11.96
CA CYS A 6 -36.02 13.44 10.64
C CYS A 6 -37.41 12.86 10.27
N GLY A 7 -38.02 13.40 9.24
CA GLY A 7 -39.31 12.95 8.71
C GLY A 7 -39.14 11.85 7.65
N THR A 8 -39.82 10.74 7.88
CA THR A 8 -39.98 9.61 6.96
C THR A 8 -40.96 9.97 5.85
N HIS A 9 -40.58 9.81 4.58
CA HIS A 9 -41.49 9.73 3.46
C HIS A 9 -41.37 8.37 2.77
N ALA A 10 -42.41 7.55 2.95
CA ALA A 10 -42.67 6.36 2.15
C ALA A 10 -43.39 6.76 0.89
N GLY A 11 -42.83 6.49 -0.26
CA GLY A 11 -43.47 6.63 -1.59
C GLY A 11 -43.55 5.26 -2.26
N GLN A 12 -44.79 4.75 -2.42
CA GLN A 12 -45.11 3.55 -3.20
C GLN A 12 -44.91 3.83 -4.68
N LEU A 13 -44.21 2.95 -5.38
CA LEU A 13 -44.36 2.76 -6.82
C LEU A 13 -44.55 1.25 -7.09
N ALA A 14 -45.73 0.94 -7.57
CA ALA A 14 -46.09 -0.38 -8.11
C ALA A 14 -45.51 -0.50 -9.52
N GLY A 15 -44.81 -1.62 -9.79
CA GLY A 15 -44.32 -1.98 -11.12
C GLY A 15 -44.16 -3.48 -11.25
N THR A 16 -44.99 -4.07 -11.99
CA THR A 16 -45.12 -5.36 -12.68
C THR A 16 -44.01 -6.39 -12.44
N VAL A 17 -44.33 -7.43 -11.68
CA VAL A 17 -43.53 -8.63 -11.49
C VAL A 17 -43.69 -9.58 -12.69
N VAL A 18 -42.64 -9.75 -13.47
CA VAL A 18 -42.52 -10.88 -14.43
C VAL A 18 -42.02 -12.10 -13.63
N GLY A 19 -42.89 -13.12 -13.59
CA GLY A 19 -42.64 -14.33 -12.85
C GLY A 19 -41.48 -15.17 -13.43
N LEU A 20 -40.40 -15.29 -12.68
CA LEU A 20 -39.44 -16.36 -12.83
C LEU A 20 -39.73 -17.45 -11.79
N ARG A 21 -39.95 -18.67 -12.28
CA ARG A 21 -40.18 -19.86 -11.45
C ARG A 21 -39.01 -20.07 -10.51
N SER A 22 -39.26 -19.96 -9.20
CA SER A 22 -38.33 -20.33 -8.16
C SER A 22 -38.19 -21.86 -8.13
N GLU A 23 -37.06 -22.38 -8.57
CA GLU A 23 -36.63 -23.72 -8.20
C GLU A 23 -36.39 -23.76 -6.69
N ARG A 24 -37.04 -24.70 -6.03
CA ARG A 24 -36.96 -24.91 -4.59
C ARG A 24 -35.57 -25.40 -4.23
N TYR A 25 -34.67 -24.48 -3.90
CA TYR A 25 -33.45 -24.86 -3.21
C TYR A 25 -33.80 -25.40 -1.82
N ASN A 26 -33.30 -26.60 -1.54
CA ASN A 26 -33.57 -27.44 -0.42
C ASN A 26 -33.41 -26.73 0.94
N SER A 27 -34.53 -26.35 1.55
CA SER A 27 -34.57 -25.58 2.83
C SER A 27 -33.87 -26.27 4.02
N ALA A 28 -33.67 -27.57 3.94
CA ALA A 28 -33.04 -28.39 4.98
C ALA A 28 -31.53 -28.13 5.12
N MET A 29 -30.84 -27.78 4.03
CA MET A 29 -29.41 -27.44 4.07
C MET A 29 -29.18 -26.04 4.69
N PHE A 30 -30.02 -25.06 4.36
CA PHE A 30 -29.97 -23.73 4.97
C PHE A 30 -30.38 -23.73 6.45
N GLN A 31 -31.32 -24.62 6.84
CA GLN A 31 -31.67 -24.78 8.25
C GLN A 31 -30.54 -25.43 9.06
N ARG A 32 -29.83 -26.42 8.47
CA ARG A 32 -28.65 -27.03 9.12
C ARG A 32 -27.48 -26.04 9.25
N LEU A 33 -27.24 -25.18 8.26
CA LEU A 33 -26.25 -24.12 8.36
C LEU A 33 -26.63 -23.09 9.44
N ARG A 34 -27.89 -22.66 9.53
CA ARG A 34 -28.37 -21.76 10.61
C ARG A 34 -28.31 -22.39 12.01
N ALA A 35 -28.45 -23.69 12.12
CA ALA A 35 -28.32 -24.43 13.41
C ALA A 35 -26.85 -24.52 13.85
N ALA A 36 -25.93 -24.70 12.91
CA ALA A 36 -24.49 -24.75 13.19
C ALA A 36 -23.91 -23.42 13.69
N PHE A 37 -24.56 -22.29 13.37
CA PHE A 37 -24.15 -20.96 13.84
C PHE A 37 -24.87 -20.49 15.12
N ARG A 38 -25.69 -21.35 15.74
CA ARG A 38 -26.32 -21.10 17.05
C ARG A 38 -25.58 -21.83 18.17
N THR A 39 -24.26 -21.78 18.19
CA THR A 39 -23.52 -22.09 19.42
C THR A 39 -23.78 -20.96 20.42
N PRO A 40 -24.22 -21.25 21.65
CA PRO A 40 -24.32 -20.21 22.67
C PRO A 40 -22.94 -19.57 22.80
N VAL A 41 -22.90 -18.25 22.75
CA VAL A 41 -21.69 -17.50 23.04
C VAL A 41 -21.23 -17.95 24.42
N ALA A 42 -20.11 -18.67 24.48
CA ALA A 42 -19.52 -19.08 25.74
C ALA A 42 -19.29 -17.82 26.57
N ALA A 43 -19.61 -17.89 27.87
CA ALA A 43 -19.33 -16.81 28.79
C ALA A 43 -17.86 -16.36 28.61
N PRO A 44 -17.55 -15.07 28.66
CA PRO A 44 -16.20 -14.60 28.46
C PRO A 44 -15.28 -15.30 29.45
N VAL A 45 -14.32 -16.06 28.92
CA VAL A 45 -13.27 -16.68 29.74
C VAL A 45 -12.45 -15.54 30.29
N THR A 46 -12.54 -15.30 31.61
CA THR A 46 -11.65 -14.41 32.32
C THR A 46 -10.26 -15.02 32.32
N VAL A 47 -9.43 -14.63 31.37
CA VAL A 47 -8.02 -14.98 31.38
C VAL A 47 -7.38 -14.19 32.53
N PRO A 48 -6.63 -14.83 33.44
CA PRO A 48 -5.89 -14.12 34.48
C PRO A 48 -4.97 -13.10 33.83
N PRO A 49 -4.72 -11.92 34.44
CA PRO A 49 -3.83 -10.91 33.89
C PRO A 49 -2.42 -11.52 33.70
N GLY A 50 -2.14 -11.90 32.47
CA GLY A 50 -0.79 -12.22 32.01
C GLY A 50 0.02 -10.95 31.75
N PRO A 51 1.32 -11.06 31.47
CA PRO A 51 2.12 -9.91 31.06
C PRO A 51 1.42 -9.22 29.90
N THR A 52 1.35 -7.89 29.92
CA THR A 52 0.85 -7.13 28.77
C THR A 52 1.73 -7.41 27.55
N LEU A 53 1.17 -7.35 26.33
CA LEU A 53 1.92 -7.60 25.09
C LEU A 53 3.21 -6.79 25.03
N GLN A 54 3.17 -5.53 25.49
CA GLN A 54 4.32 -4.62 25.50
C GLN A 54 5.46 -5.07 26.45
N GLN A 55 5.18 -6.00 27.36
CA GLN A 55 6.20 -6.58 28.25
C GLN A 55 6.93 -7.78 27.63
N LEU A 56 6.50 -8.23 26.45
CA LEU A 56 7.18 -9.29 25.72
C LEU A 56 8.28 -8.69 24.82
N PRO A 57 9.54 -9.17 24.90
CA PRO A 57 10.61 -8.67 24.05
C PRO A 57 10.25 -8.76 22.57
N GLY A 58 10.40 -7.66 21.84
CA GLY A 58 10.06 -7.55 20.42
C GLY A 58 8.61 -7.24 20.11
N TYR A 59 7.77 -7.00 21.14
CA TYR A 59 6.37 -6.64 21.02
C TYR A 59 6.04 -5.29 21.69
N GLU A 60 7.04 -4.48 21.95
CA GLU A 60 6.93 -3.21 22.66
C GLU A 60 5.90 -2.24 22.00
N HIS A 61 5.73 -2.36 20.69
CA HIS A 61 4.79 -1.55 19.90
C HIS A 61 3.49 -2.28 19.54
N ALA A 62 3.32 -3.54 19.99
CA ALA A 62 2.12 -4.30 19.68
C ALA A 62 0.91 -3.78 20.47
N ARG A 63 -0.12 -3.31 19.76
CA ARG A 63 -1.40 -2.87 20.36
C ARG A 63 -2.39 -4.03 20.49
N TYR A 64 -2.28 -5.07 19.68
CA TYR A 64 -3.22 -6.19 19.61
C TYR A 64 -2.51 -7.53 19.53
N ALA A 65 -3.12 -8.56 20.10
CA ALA A 65 -2.72 -9.96 19.91
C ALA A 65 -3.67 -10.65 18.95
N LEU A 66 -3.12 -11.39 18.01
CA LEU A 66 -3.89 -12.27 17.12
C LEU A 66 -3.72 -13.71 17.62
N PRO A 67 -4.77 -14.36 18.16
CA PRO A 67 -4.72 -15.76 18.48
C PRO A 67 -4.73 -16.59 17.20
N LEU A 68 -3.72 -17.43 17.01
CA LEU A 68 -3.65 -18.36 15.90
C LEU A 68 -3.85 -19.79 16.44
N GLU A 69 -4.81 -20.52 15.89
CA GLU A 69 -5.05 -21.93 16.24
C GLU A 69 -3.91 -22.83 15.77
N TYR A 70 -3.30 -22.46 14.63
CA TYR A 70 -2.16 -23.16 14.05
C TYR A 70 -1.07 -22.14 13.68
N PRO A 71 0.21 -22.49 13.85
CA PRO A 71 1.27 -21.65 13.30
C PRO A 71 1.14 -21.59 11.77
N PRO A 72 1.35 -20.44 11.13
CA PRO A 72 1.28 -20.28 9.67
C PRO A 72 2.19 -21.27 8.94
N SER A 73 3.35 -21.54 9.53
CA SER A 73 4.30 -22.57 9.10
C SER A 73 5.11 -23.02 10.31
N ARG A 74 5.52 -24.29 10.30
CA ARG A 74 6.50 -24.80 11.29
C ARG A 74 7.90 -24.26 11.03
N ASP A 75 8.17 -23.86 9.81
CA ASP A 75 9.45 -23.32 9.34
C ASP A 75 9.20 -21.97 8.68
N LEU A 76 9.28 -20.91 9.49
CA LEU A 76 9.11 -19.52 9.05
C LEU A 76 10.37 -19.02 8.36
N LYS A 77 10.68 -19.59 7.20
CA LYS A 77 11.80 -19.18 6.34
C LYS A 77 11.29 -18.63 5.02
N PRO A 78 12.00 -17.67 4.42
CA PRO A 78 11.74 -17.27 3.05
C PRO A 78 11.74 -18.49 2.11
N ARG A 79 10.72 -18.60 1.26
CA ARG A 79 10.61 -19.63 0.24
C ARG A 79 11.34 -19.23 -1.04
N TRP A 80 11.33 -17.94 -1.34
CA TRP A 80 11.92 -17.34 -2.54
C TRP A 80 12.96 -16.28 -2.16
N GLY A 81 14.05 -16.19 -2.92
CA GLY A 81 15.17 -15.31 -2.59
C GLY A 81 16.05 -15.85 -1.46
N PHE A 82 16.95 -15.03 -0.95
CA PHE A 82 17.88 -15.37 0.16
C PHE A 82 18.67 -16.66 -0.10
N GLY A 83 19.27 -16.74 -1.30
CA GLY A 83 20.02 -17.92 -1.75
C GLY A 83 19.16 -18.99 -2.42
N ARG A 84 17.86 -18.76 -2.61
CA ARG A 84 16.91 -19.58 -3.37
C ARG A 84 16.45 -18.82 -4.62
N PRO A 85 15.87 -19.53 -5.61
CA PRO A 85 15.28 -18.86 -6.76
C PRO A 85 14.20 -17.86 -6.35
N PRO A 86 14.00 -16.78 -7.10
CA PRO A 86 12.86 -15.88 -6.93
C PRO A 86 11.54 -16.57 -7.33
N ILE A 87 10.42 -15.84 -7.25
CA ILE A 87 9.16 -16.24 -7.89
C ILE A 87 9.37 -16.12 -9.40
N GLU A 88 9.78 -17.22 -10.04
CA GLU A 88 10.28 -17.26 -11.43
C GLU A 88 9.35 -16.57 -12.45
N PRO A 89 8.02 -16.81 -12.45
CA PRO A 89 7.15 -16.14 -13.43
C PRO A 89 7.10 -14.62 -13.27
N LEU A 90 7.26 -14.10 -12.06
CA LEU A 90 7.32 -12.66 -11.82
C LEU A 90 8.70 -12.09 -12.18
N TYR A 91 9.76 -12.79 -11.79
CA TYR A 91 11.12 -12.38 -12.11
C TYR A 91 11.33 -12.25 -13.62
N ALA A 92 10.99 -13.30 -14.37
CA ALA A 92 11.13 -13.28 -15.82
C ALA A 92 10.33 -12.12 -16.43
N TRP A 93 9.08 -11.93 -16.00
CA TRP A 93 8.26 -10.86 -16.52
C TRP A 93 8.79 -9.46 -16.15
N PHE A 94 9.27 -9.25 -14.93
CA PHE A 94 9.89 -7.97 -14.57
C PHE A 94 11.13 -7.69 -15.39
N MET A 95 11.96 -8.69 -15.67
CA MET A 95 13.17 -8.54 -16.49
C MET A 95 12.87 -8.23 -17.97
N GLU A 96 11.69 -8.59 -18.49
CA GLU A 96 11.25 -8.16 -19.83
C GLU A 96 11.12 -6.63 -19.92
N HIS A 97 10.95 -5.92 -18.79
CA HIS A 97 10.81 -4.47 -18.72
C HIS A 97 12.09 -3.72 -18.27
N ALA A 98 13.23 -4.40 -18.17
CA ALA A 98 14.49 -3.87 -17.65
C ALA A 98 14.94 -2.55 -18.31
N GLU A 99 14.77 -2.43 -19.63
CA GLU A 99 15.12 -1.19 -20.35
C GLU A 99 14.28 0.02 -19.89
N GLY A 100 12.99 -0.20 -19.62
CA GLY A 100 12.11 0.83 -19.07
C GLY A 100 12.57 1.29 -17.68
N TYR A 101 13.03 0.35 -16.85
CA TYR A 101 13.57 0.67 -15.52
C TYR A 101 14.85 1.49 -15.63
N ARG A 102 15.81 1.10 -16.50
CA ARG A 102 17.04 1.87 -16.73
C ARG A 102 16.75 3.28 -17.22
N ALA A 103 15.82 3.42 -18.16
CA ALA A 103 15.40 4.73 -18.64
C ALA A 103 14.81 5.60 -17.51
N PHE A 104 14.07 4.99 -16.57
CA PHE A 104 13.52 5.72 -15.43
C PHE A 104 14.59 6.04 -14.38
N LEU A 105 15.52 5.14 -14.09
CA LEU A 105 16.67 5.41 -13.20
C LEU A 105 17.51 6.59 -13.71
N ALA A 106 17.70 6.70 -15.02
CA ALA A 106 18.38 7.86 -15.62
C ALA A 106 17.61 9.16 -15.38
N ARG A 107 16.27 9.15 -15.45
CA ARG A 107 15.43 10.31 -15.10
C ARG A 107 15.50 10.64 -13.62
N MET A 108 15.45 9.64 -12.74
CA MET A 108 15.63 9.83 -11.29
C MET A 108 16.95 10.56 -11.01
N ARG A 109 18.03 10.13 -11.68
CA ARG A 109 19.35 10.77 -11.56
C ARG A 109 19.34 12.22 -12.03
N ALA A 110 18.61 12.54 -13.10
CA ALA A 110 18.47 13.91 -13.58
C ALA A 110 17.77 14.85 -12.60
N TYR A 111 16.92 14.31 -11.71
CA TYR A 111 16.29 15.09 -10.63
C TYR A 111 17.20 15.24 -9.38
N GLY A 112 18.28 14.49 -9.29
CA GLY A 112 19.19 14.52 -8.13
C GLY A 112 19.63 15.93 -7.68
N PRO A 113 20.08 16.80 -8.60
CA PRO A 113 20.49 18.16 -8.23
C PRO A 113 19.39 18.99 -7.55
N GLU A 114 18.13 18.73 -7.86
CA GLU A 114 17.00 19.40 -7.23
C GLU A 114 16.81 19.01 -5.76
N LEU A 115 17.36 17.88 -5.34
CA LEU A 115 17.15 17.27 -4.03
C LEU A 115 18.40 17.35 -3.12
N ALA A 116 19.46 18.03 -3.57
CA ALA A 116 20.71 18.12 -2.82
C ALA A 116 20.58 18.86 -1.47
N ASP A 117 19.57 19.69 -1.32
CA ASP A 117 19.25 20.44 -0.10
C ASP A 117 18.30 19.69 0.86
N VAL A 118 17.77 18.52 0.48
CA VAL A 118 16.93 17.71 1.36
C VAL A 118 17.79 17.15 2.49
N PRO A 119 17.44 17.43 3.76
CA PRO A 119 18.26 17.01 4.90
C PRO A 119 18.24 15.49 5.06
N ARG A 120 19.28 14.95 5.69
CA ARG A 120 19.34 13.53 6.03
C ARG A 120 18.35 13.15 7.13
N HIS A 121 18.20 14.00 8.13
CA HIS A 121 17.33 13.77 9.28
C HIS A 121 16.29 14.87 9.41
N LEU A 122 15.11 14.48 9.90
CA LEU A 122 14.06 15.45 10.21
C LEU A 122 14.57 16.45 11.25
N ASP A 123 14.28 17.72 11.01
CA ASP A 123 14.36 18.72 12.06
C ASP A 123 13.28 18.43 13.11
N PRO A 124 13.65 18.21 14.38
CA PRO A 124 12.68 17.90 15.43
C PRO A 124 11.63 19.00 15.68
N VAL A 125 11.87 20.21 15.18
CA VAL A 125 10.95 21.35 15.30
C VAL A 125 9.97 21.43 14.14
N THR A 126 10.45 21.22 12.91
CA THR A 126 9.63 21.43 11.71
C THR A 126 8.88 20.20 11.21
N GLN A 127 9.36 19.02 11.48
CA GLN A 127 8.81 17.66 11.14
C GLN A 127 8.08 17.48 9.78
N ALA A 128 7.75 18.56 9.09
CA ALA A 128 6.94 18.57 7.87
C ALA A 128 7.77 18.54 6.57
N LEU A 129 9.07 18.62 6.66
CA LEU A 129 9.96 18.58 5.51
C LEU A 129 10.42 17.17 5.22
N PRO A 130 10.54 16.75 3.94
CA PRO A 130 11.09 15.44 3.65
C PRO A 130 12.54 15.34 4.14
N ALA A 131 12.90 14.14 4.61
CA ALA A 131 14.28 13.79 4.97
C ALA A 131 14.63 12.40 4.42
N TRP A 132 15.91 12.17 4.12
CA TRP A 132 16.35 10.93 3.49
C TRP A 132 16.51 9.75 4.46
N GLY A 133 16.83 10.03 5.71
CA GLY A 133 17.24 9.03 6.71
C GLY A 133 16.11 8.52 7.59
N GLU A 134 14.89 8.55 7.11
CA GLU A 134 13.75 8.02 7.85
C GLU A 134 13.56 6.52 7.59
N ASP A 135 13.36 5.76 8.67
CA ASP A 135 13.24 4.30 8.60
C ASP A 135 11.98 3.82 7.86
N SER A 136 11.02 4.72 7.62
CA SER A 136 9.75 4.39 6.97
C SER A 136 9.82 4.29 5.46
N MET A 137 10.85 4.85 4.82
CA MET A 137 10.98 4.85 3.36
C MET A 137 12.45 4.95 2.94
N SER A 138 12.89 4.06 2.06
CA SER A 138 14.26 4.09 1.57
C SER A 138 14.53 5.31 0.68
N PRO A 139 15.78 5.80 0.59
CA PRO A 139 16.12 6.93 -0.28
C PRO A 139 15.75 6.71 -1.76
N ILE A 140 15.92 5.49 -2.26
CA ILE A 140 15.56 5.19 -3.66
C ILE A 140 14.05 5.21 -3.88
N ASP A 141 13.25 4.76 -2.92
CA ASP A 141 11.79 4.80 -2.99
C ASP A 141 11.27 6.23 -2.92
N SER A 142 11.85 7.04 -2.03
CA SER A 142 11.55 8.47 -1.90
C SER A 142 11.86 9.23 -3.19
N LEU A 143 13.02 8.96 -3.79
CA LEU A 143 13.40 9.57 -5.06
C LEU A 143 12.52 9.08 -6.22
N ALA A 144 12.14 7.79 -6.23
CA ALA A 144 11.22 7.24 -7.21
C ALA A 144 9.87 7.96 -7.15
N LEU A 145 9.30 8.09 -5.94
CA LEU A 145 8.04 8.83 -5.73
C LEU A 145 8.14 10.26 -6.25
N TYR A 146 9.17 11.00 -5.80
CA TYR A 146 9.43 12.36 -6.28
C TYR A 146 9.48 12.42 -7.81
N SER A 147 10.24 11.50 -8.43
CA SER A 147 10.44 11.47 -9.88
C SER A 147 9.16 11.13 -10.64
N PHE A 148 8.33 10.20 -10.15
CA PHE A 148 7.05 9.91 -10.76
C PHE A 148 6.10 11.11 -10.72
N VAL A 149 6.00 11.82 -9.59
CA VAL A 149 5.18 13.02 -9.48
C VAL A 149 5.69 14.12 -10.42
N ARG A 150 7.01 14.30 -10.52
CA ARG A 150 7.63 15.30 -11.43
C ARG A 150 7.40 14.96 -12.90
N ASP A 151 7.55 13.70 -13.28
CA ASP A 151 7.44 13.21 -14.66
C ASP A 151 5.98 13.20 -15.15
N LYS A 152 5.10 12.64 -14.33
CA LYS A 152 3.70 12.45 -14.69
C LYS A 152 2.84 13.69 -14.52
N ARG A 153 3.26 14.59 -13.60
CA ARG A 153 2.50 15.80 -13.26
C ARG A 153 1.02 15.46 -13.00
N PRO A 154 0.73 14.50 -12.11
CA PRO A 154 -0.62 14.01 -11.88
C PRO A 154 -1.54 15.18 -11.51
N LYS A 155 -2.82 15.08 -11.91
CA LYS A 155 -3.85 15.98 -11.38
C LYS A 155 -4.11 15.67 -9.92
N THR A 156 -4.10 14.38 -9.59
CA THR A 156 -4.30 13.87 -8.23
C THR A 156 -3.22 12.86 -7.86
N TYR A 157 -2.61 13.09 -6.70
CA TYR A 157 -1.85 12.11 -5.95
C TYR A 157 -2.69 11.75 -4.73
N LEU A 158 -3.17 10.50 -4.68
CA LEU A 158 -3.99 9.99 -3.59
C LEU A 158 -3.19 8.93 -2.85
N GLU A 159 -3.04 9.08 -1.54
CA GLU A 159 -2.32 8.10 -0.72
C GLU A 159 -3.21 7.51 0.38
N ILE A 160 -3.00 6.23 0.63
CA ILE A 160 -3.52 5.46 1.76
C ILE A 160 -2.34 5.16 2.68
N GLY A 161 -2.38 5.70 3.92
CA GLY A 161 -1.21 5.74 4.80
C GLY A 161 -0.29 6.91 4.47
N SER A 162 -0.19 7.86 5.38
CA SER A 162 0.43 9.15 5.12
C SER A 162 1.61 9.43 6.04
N GLY A 163 2.62 10.12 5.51
CA GLY A 163 3.81 10.43 6.29
C GLY A 163 4.90 11.08 5.45
N MET A 164 6.07 10.46 5.40
CA MET A 164 7.21 10.94 4.62
C MET A 164 6.89 11.03 3.12
N THR A 165 6.08 10.11 2.61
CA THR A 165 5.60 10.08 1.22
C THR A 165 4.85 11.35 0.84
N THR A 166 3.94 11.81 1.70
CA THR A 166 3.22 13.09 1.53
C THR A 166 4.20 14.25 1.34
N SER A 167 5.26 14.28 2.15
CA SER A 167 6.27 15.36 2.10
C SER A 167 7.04 15.34 0.78
N PHE A 168 7.45 14.19 0.27
CA PHE A 168 8.11 14.07 -1.03
C PHE A 168 7.18 14.40 -2.20
N ALA A 169 5.92 13.97 -2.16
CA ALA A 169 4.92 14.33 -3.16
C ALA A 169 4.67 15.85 -3.16
N HIS A 170 4.56 16.46 -1.98
CA HIS A 170 4.41 17.92 -1.84
C HIS A 170 5.63 18.67 -2.39
N LEU A 171 6.85 18.23 -2.05
CA LEU A 171 8.08 18.81 -2.57
C LEU A 171 8.14 18.70 -4.09
N ALA A 172 7.78 17.55 -4.65
CA ALA A 172 7.73 17.33 -6.09
C ALA A 172 6.73 18.30 -6.78
N ARG A 173 5.53 18.46 -6.19
CA ARG A 173 4.54 19.44 -6.61
C ARG A 173 5.10 20.86 -6.63
N GLN A 174 5.74 21.28 -5.54
CA GLN A 174 6.31 22.62 -5.41
C GLN A 174 7.40 22.88 -6.45
N ARG A 175 8.40 22.00 -6.54
CA ARG A 175 9.54 22.14 -7.46
C ARG A 175 9.15 21.97 -8.93
N GLY A 176 8.09 21.18 -9.18
CA GLY A 176 7.50 21.02 -10.50
C GLY A 176 6.61 22.17 -10.94
N GLY A 177 6.22 23.07 -10.06
CA GLY A 177 5.26 24.12 -10.33
C GLY A 177 3.92 23.56 -10.85
N THR A 178 3.46 22.42 -10.30
CA THR A 178 2.24 21.76 -10.74
C THR A 178 1.08 22.05 -9.80
N ALA A 179 -0.14 21.93 -10.31
CA ALA A 179 -1.39 22.03 -9.54
C ALA A 179 -1.88 20.66 -9.05
N THR A 180 -0.96 19.72 -8.82
CA THR A 180 -1.29 18.38 -8.32
C THR A 180 -2.05 18.48 -7.00
N ARG A 181 -3.25 17.90 -6.94
CA ARG A 181 -4.04 17.79 -5.72
C ARG A 181 -3.50 16.61 -4.90
N ILE A 182 -3.14 16.83 -3.65
CA ILE A 182 -2.67 15.80 -2.70
C ILE A 182 -3.84 15.43 -1.80
N VAL A 183 -4.21 14.14 -1.81
CA VAL A 183 -5.30 13.57 -1.03
C VAL A 183 -4.75 12.50 -0.11
N SER A 184 -5.05 12.58 1.18
CA SER A 184 -4.61 11.64 2.20
C SER A 184 -5.81 10.89 2.79
N ILE A 185 -5.73 9.56 2.83
CA ILE A 185 -6.64 8.66 3.55
C ILE A 185 -5.81 8.00 4.65
N ASP A 186 -5.98 8.45 5.88
CA ASP A 186 -5.22 7.92 7.02
C ASP A 186 -5.94 8.23 8.34
N PRO A 187 -6.29 7.21 9.12
CA PRO A 187 -6.94 7.42 10.41
C PRO A 187 -6.02 8.06 11.46
N GLU A 188 -4.69 7.81 11.37
CA GLU A 188 -3.73 8.21 12.41
C GLU A 188 -2.33 8.42 11.79
N PRO A 189 -2.10 9.50 11.03
CA PRO A 189 -0.83 9.73 10.36
C PRO A 189 0.32 9.90 11.35
N ARG A 190 1.48 9.38 10.97
CA ARG A 190 2.69 9.42 11.82
C ARG A 190 3.35 10.80 11.87
N ALA A 191 3.00 11.69 10.97
CA ALA A 191 3.59 13.03 10.85
C ALA A 191 2.50 14.10 10.69
N ALA A 192 2.82 15.35 10.98
CA ALA A 192 1.94 16.50 10.80
C ALA A 192 1.85 16.88 9.31
N ILE A 193 1.17 16.06 8.50
CA ILE A 193 1.13 16.20 7.03
C ILE A 193 -0.11 16.92 6.51
N ASP A 194 -1.10 17.21 7.35
CA ASP A 194 -2.38 17.77 6.93
C ASP A 194 -2.23 19.08 6.18
N ALA A 195 -1.29 19.92 6.61
CA ALA A 195 -0.99 21.20 5.96
C ALA A 195 -0.37 21.05 4.55
N LEU A 196 0.09 19.83 4.19
CA LEU A 196 0.66 19.50 2.89
C LEU A 196 -0.41 18.96 1.92
N CYS A 197 -1.56 18.55 2.45
CA CYS A 197 -2.66 17.95 1.72
C CYS A 197 -3.71 18.99 1.33
N ASP A 198 -4.35 18.77 0.19
CA ASP A 198 -5.50 19.56 -0.25
C ASP A 198 -6.82 18.94 0.22
N HIS A 199 -6.80 17.65 0.60
CA HIS A 199 -7.93 16.93 1.19
C HIS A 199 -7.45 15.81 2.08
N VAL A 200 -8.14 15.61 3.20
CA VAL A 200 -7.80 14.59 4.21
C VAL A 200 -9.05 13.85 4.63
N GLU A 201 -9.01 12.51 4.51
CA GLU A 201 -10.01 11.59 5.05
C GLU A 201 -9.43 10.91 6.31
N ARG A 202 -10.00 11.22 7.49
CA ARG A 202 -9.58 10.66 8.79
C ARG A 202 -10.31 9.34 9.09
N CYS A 203 -10.14 8.37 8.20
CA CYS A 203 -10.70 7.02 8.36
C CYS A 203 -9.74 5.99 7.79
N GLY A 204 -9.90 4.73 8.19
CA GLY A 204 -9.28 3.62 7.49
C GLY A 204 -9.94 3.42 6.12
N LEU A 205 -9.20 2.87 5.17
CA LEU A 205 -9.69 2.64 3.81
C LEU A 205 -10.99 1.80 3.80
N GLU A 206 -11.12 0.87 4.74
CA GLU A 206 -12.29 0.00 4.92
C GLU A 206 -13.57 0.74 5.32
N SER A 207 -13.43 2.01 5.71
CA SER A 207 -14.55 2.88 6.12
C SER A 207 -14.69 4.12 5.24
N CYS A 208 -13.82 4.28 4.25
CA CYS A 208 -13.81 5.43 3.36
C CYS A 208 -14.87 5.30 2.25
N ASP A 209 -15.39 6.44 1.76
CA ASP A 209 -16.20 6.44 0.54
C ASP A 209 -15.29 6.19 -0.68
N LEU A 210 -15.36 4.99 -1.22
CA LEU A 210 -14.52 4.58 -2.35
C LEU A 210 -14.82 5.31 -3.66
N ALA A 211 -15.88 6.14 -3.75
CA ALA A 211 -16.15 6.99 -4.91
C ALA A 211 -15.02 8.00 -5.16
N ILE A 212 -14.17 8.27 -4.17
CA ILE A 212 -12.98 9.13 -4.32
C ILE A 212 -12.01 8.58 -5.37
N PHE A 213 -11.90 7.25 -5.52
CA PHE A 213 -11.04 6.60 -6.51
C PHE A 213 -11.59 6.68 -7.94
N ASP A 214 -12.89 6.81 -8.11
CA ASP A 214 -13.54 6.92 -9.43
C ASP A 214 -13.17 8.25 -10.14
N GLN A 215 -12.67 9.22 -9.39
CA GLN A 215 -12.22 10.52 -9.91
C GLN A 215 -10.84 10.49 -10.53
N LEU A 216 -10.05 9.43 -10.26
CA LEU A 216 -8.70 9.29 -10.80
C LEU A 216 -8.73 9.04 -12.31
N GLU A 217 -7.81 9.70 -13.02
CA GLU A 217 -7.66 9.63 -14.47
C GLU A 217 -6.26 9.12 -14.84
N ALA A 218 -6.07 8.79 -16.12
CA ALA A 218 -4.76 8.40 -16.63
C ALA A 218 -3.68 9.43 -16.28
N GLY A 219 -2.58 8.99 -15.70
CA GLY A 219 -1.48 9.83 -15.21
C GLY A 219 -1.60 10.20 -13.74
N ASP A 220 -2.77 10.03 -13.10
CA ASP A 220 -2.91 10.17 -11.66
C ASP A 220 -2.20 9.03 -10.92
N ILE A 221 -1.89 9.24 -9.65
CA ILE A 221 -1.16 8.29 -8.83
C ILE A 221 -2.02 7.90 -7.63
N VAL A 222 -2.12 6.58 -7.37
CA VAL A 222 -2.61 6.03 -6.12
C VAL A 222 -1.46 5.31 -5.41
N PHE A 223 -1.26 5.63 -4.15
CA PHE A 223 -0.24 5.06 -3.27
C PHE A 223 -0.89 4.27 -2.14
N MET A 224 -0.34 3.10 -1.83
CA MET A 224 -0.78 2.23 -0.74
C MET A 224 0.39 1.85 0.16
N ASP A 225 0.30 2.28 1.43
CA ASP A 225 1.19 1.91 2.53
C ASP A 225 0.35 1.75 3.80
N GLY A 226 -0.26 0.59 3.96
CA GLY A 226 -1.27 0.37 4.99
C GLY A 226 -0.83 -0.59 6.08
N SER A 227 -1.76 -1.48 6.50
CA SER A 227 -1.50 -2.46 7.55
C SER A 227 -0.65 -3.66 7.11
N HIS A 228 -0.45 -3.85 5.82
CA HIS A 228 0.26 -4.96 5.15
C HIS A 228 -0.37 -6.34 5.42
N ARG A 229 -1.62 -6.42 5.86
CA ARG A 229 -2.28 -7.67 6.25
C ARG A 229 -3.65 -7.83 5.61
N SER A 230 -3.83 -8.95 4.90
CA SER A 230 -5.10 -9.34 4.27
C SER A 230 -5.99 -10.06 5.29
N PHE A 231 -6.68 -9.29 6.11
CA PHE A 231 -7.73 -9.80 6.99
C PHE A 231 -9.11 -9.45 6.45
N MET A 232 -10.16 -10.05 7.06
CA MET A 232 -11.53 -9.66 6.75
C MET A 232 -11.72 -8.16 6.96
N ASN A 233 -12.15 -7.47 5.90
CA ASN A 233 -12.39 -6.03 5.90
C ASN A 233 -11.18 -5.20 6.35
N SER A 234 -9.96 -5.62 6.00
CA SER A 234 -8.77 -4.80 6.20
C SER A 234 -8.59 -3.84 5.01
N ASP A 235 -7.82 -2.79 5.21
CA ASP A 235 -7.38 -1.87 4.16
C ASP A 235 -6.79 -2.58 2.94
N VAL A 236 -5.93 -3.59 3.17
CA VAL A 236 -5.31 -4.40 2.12
C VAL A 236 -6.37 -5.16 1.31
N THR A 237 -7.35 -5.82 1.97
CA THR A 237 -8.41 -6.55 1.25
C THR A 237 -9.31 -5.62 0.47
N VAL A 238 -9.67 -4.45 1.02
CA VAL A 238 -10.47 -3.43 0.33
C VAL A 238 -9.69 -2.86 -0.85
N PHE A 239 -8.39 -2.60 -0.69
CA PHE A 239 -7.57 -2.10 -1.80
C PHE A 239 -7.54 -3.06 -2.98
N PHE A 240 -7.26 -4.35 -2.74
CA PHE A 240 -7.15 -5.33 -3.82
C PHE A 240 -8.49 -5.72 -4.45
N ILE A 241 -9.58 -5.76 -3.68
CA ILE A 241 -10.87 -6.26 -4.14
C ILE A 241 -11.77 -5.14 -4.66
N ASP A 242 -11.76 -3.97 -4.00
CA ASP A 242 -12.69 -2.90 -4.30
C ASP A 242 -12.02 -1.70 -5.00
N VAL A 243 -10.76 -1.37 -4.69
CA VAL A 243 -10.08 -0.20 -5.27
C VAL A 243 -9.41 -0.53 -6.60
N LEU A 244 -8.49 -1.51 -6.63
CA LEU A 244 -7.74 -1.83 -7.86
C LEU A 244 -8.63 -2.10 -9.08
N PRO A 245 -9.74 -2.87 -8.98
CA PRO A 245 -10.60 -3.15 -10.14
C PRO A 245 -11.34 -1.93 -10.71
N ARG A 246 -11.51 -0.86 -9.93
CA ARG A 246 -12.20 0.36 -10.37
C ARG A 246 -11.27 1.42 -10.94
N LEU A 247 -9.95 1.27 -10.78
CA LEU A 247 -9.00 2.22 -11.33
C LEU A 247 -9.04 2.22 -12.86
N LYS A 248 -9.08 3.40 -13.43
CA LYS A 248 -9.07 3.58 -14.89
C LYS A 248 -7.69 3.20 -15.48
N PRO A 249 -7.64 2.73 -16.73
CA PRO A 249 -6.38 2.53 -17.44
C PRO A 249 -5.52 3.81 -17.40
N GLY A 250 -4.21 3.62 -17.20
CA GLY A 250 -3.25 4.74 -17.13
C GLY A 250 -3.09 5.37 -15.75
N VAL A 251 -3.91 5.01 -14.76
CA VAL A 251 -3.63 5.37 -13.35
C VAL A 251 -2.39 4.59 -12.89
N LEU A 252 -1.45 5.28 -12.25
CA LEU A 252 -0.26 4.68 -11.69
C LEU A 252 -0.57 4.18 -10.28
N VAL A 253 -0.15 2.96 -10.01
CA VAL A 253 -0.30 2.31 -8.70
C VAL A 253 1.08 2.14 -8.08
N HIS A 254 1.23 2.57 -6.84
CA HIS A 254 2.42 2.40 -6.03
C HIS A 254 2.05 1.66 -4.74
N LEU A 255 2.64 0.49 -4.50
CA LEU A 255 2.59 -0.18 -3.22
C LEU A 255 3.99 -0.14 -2.57
N HIS A 256 4.02 0.18 -1.29
CA HIS A 256 5.24 0.20 -0.48
C HIS A 256 5.40 -1.11 0.31
N ASP A 257 6.59 -1.34 0.87
CA ASP A 257 6.96 -2.56 1.59
C ASP A 257 6.74 -3.86 0.78
N ILE A 258 7.05 -3.79 -0.53
CA ILE A 258 6.96 -4.89 -1.47
C ILE A 258 8.36 -5.34 -1.88
N THR A 259 8.70 -6.59 -1.60
CA THR A 259 9.99 -7.18 -1.93
C THR A 259 9.96 -8.14 -3.12
N LEU A 260 8.85 -8.19 -3.86
CA LEU A 260 8.71 -9.03 -5.05
C LEU A 260 9.87 -8.79 -6.03
N PRO A 261 10.39 -9.85 -6.68
CA PRO A 261 9.87 -11.23 -6.75
C PRO A 261 10.43 -12.19 -5.68
N VAL A 262 10.90 -11.68 -4.53
CA VAL A 262 11.37 -12.51 -3.41
C VAL A 262 10.45 -12.36 -2.21
N ASP A 263 10.65 -13.24 -1.21
CA ASP A 263 9.92 -13.16 0.05
C ASP A 263 10.36 -11.95 0.90
N TYR A 264 9.55 -11.64 1.89
CA TYR A 264 9.99 -10.81 3.01
C TYR A 264 11.18 -11.44 3.72
N SER A 265 12.09 -10.63 4.20
CA SER A 265 13.22 -11.11 5.01
C SER A 265 12.73 -11.73 6.31
N SER A 266 13.57 -12.58 6.93
CA SER A 266 13.25 -13.21 8.22
C SER A 266 12.93 -12.20 9.33
N GLY A 267 13.41 -10.94 9.22
CA GLY A 267 13.08 -9.87 10.15
C GLY A 267 11.61 -9.49 10.18
N PHE A 268 10.90 -9.71 9.07
CA PHE A 268 9.48 -9.38 8.93
C PHE A 268 8.54 -10.51 9.35
N VAL A 269 9.04 -11.72 9.62
CA VAL A 269 8.21 -12.88 10.00
C VAL A 269 7.29 -12.59 11.17
N LYS A 270 7.77 -11.87 12.18
CA LYS A 270 7.00 -11.51 13.39
C LYS A 270 5.80 -10.61 13.11
N PHE A 271 5.78 -9.90 11.98
CA PHE A 271 4.68 -8.99 11.62
C PHE A 271 3.56 -9.68 10.86
N TYR A 272 3.80 -10.90 10.30
CA TYR A 272 2.85 -11.63 9.47
C TYR A 272 2.32 -10.81 8.30
N TRP A 273 3.15 -9.94 7.72
CA TRP A 273 2.81 -9.22 6.51
C TRP A 273 2.58 -10.19 5.36
N ASN A 274 1.51 -9.97 4.61
CA ASN A 274 1.12 -10.89 3.53
C ASN A 274 0.58 -10.18 2.29
N GLU A 275 0.57 -8.86 2.29
CA GLU A 275 0.10 -8.01 1.19
C GLU A 275 0.78 -8.35 -0.14
N GLN A 276 2.11 -8.51 -0.14
CA GLN A 276 2.84 -8.80 -1.37
C GLN A 276 2.42 -10.14 -2.03
N TYR A 277 1.88 -11.09 -1.27
CA TYR A 277 1.41 -12.36 -1.85
C TYR A 277 0.08 -12.18 -2.60
N MET A 278 -0.80 -11.30 -2.10
CA MET A 278 -1.98 -10.86 -2.87
C MET A 278 -1.57 -10.13 -4.13
N LEU A 279 -0.60 -9.22 -4.02
CA LEU A 279 -0.04 -8.52 -5.16
C LEU A 279 0.58 -9.49 -6.17
N ALA A 280 1.36 -10.47 -5.73
CA ALA A 280 1.96 -11.48 -6.60
C ALA A 280 0.90 -12.23 -7.41
N VAL A 281 -0.17 -12.71 -6.76
CA VAL A 281 -1.29 -13.39 -7.44
C VAL A 281 -2.00 -12.44 -8.40
N TYR A 282 -2.25 -11.20 -7.97
CA TYR A 282 -2.89 -10.18 -8.80
C TYR A 282 -2.07 -9.88 -10.08
N LEU A 283 -0.78 -9.65 -9.94
CA LEU A 283 0.14 -9.38 -11.06
C LEU A 283 0.22 -10.57 -12.02
N MET A 284 0.40 -11.79 -11.50
CA MET A 284 0.46 -13.00 -12.33
C MET A 284 -0.84 -13.24 -13.11
N GLY A 285 -2.00 -12.97 -12.50
CA GLY A 285 -3.30 -13.14 -13.13
C GLY A 285 -3.63 -12.07 -14.18
N ASN A 286 -2.97 -10.91 -14.14
CA ASN A 286 -3.30 -9.75 -14.97
C ASN A 286 -2.14 -9.28 -15.87
N ARG A 287 -1.14 -10.10 -16.15
CA ARG A 287 0.04 -9.72 -16.96
C ARG A 287 -0.29 -9.02 -18.28
N ALA A 288 -1.38 -9.40 -18.93
CA ALA A 288 -1.80 -8.79 -20.20
C ALA A 288 -2.41 -7.39 -20.06
N ARG A 289 -2.70 -6.96 -18.81
CA ARG A 289 -3.38 -5.70 -18.50
C ARG A 289 -2.56 -4.77 -17.60
N ILE A 290 -1.38 -5.20 -17.21
CA ILE A 290 -0.51 -4.48 -16.29
C ILE A 290 0.86 -4.31 -16.93
N VAL A 291 1.41 -3.11 -16.78
CA VAL A 291 2.81 -2.82 -17.12
C VAL A 291 3.55 -2.49 -15.82
N PRO A 292 4.56 -3.29 -15.41
CA PRO A 292 5.42 -2.96 -14.30
C PRO A 292 6.31 -1.77 -14.68
N LEU A 293 6.36 -0.76 -13.82
CA LEU A 293 7.07 0.49 -14.07
C LEU A 293 8.39 0.59 -13.31
N LEU A 294 8.44 0.14 -12.06
CA LEU A 294 9.64 0.17 -11.22
C LEU A 294 9.51 -0.73 -9.99
N PRO A 295 10.06 -1.95 -9.98
CA PRO A 295 10.18 -2.80 -8.79
C PRO A 295 11.51 -2.50 -8.08
N THR A 296 11.55 -1.56 -7.14
CA THR A 296 12.81 -1.07 -6.55
C THR A 296 13.55 -2.15 -5.76
N ALA A 297 12.83 -3.08 -5.12
CA ALA A 297 13.46 -4.21 -4.42
C ALA A 297 14.25 -5.12 -5.39
N LEU A 298 13.71 -5.41 -6.57
CA LEU A 298 14.42 -6.14 -7.61
C LEU A 298 15.64 -5.34 -8.10
N ILE A 299 15.42 -4.07 -8.45
CA ILE A 299 16.48 -3.20 -9.00
C ILE A 299 17.67 -3.08 -8.04
N THR A 300 17.41 -2.96 -6.75
CA THR A 300 18.46 -2.79 -5.75
C THR A 300 19.18 -4.09 -5.34
N SER A 301 18.62 -5.24 -5.70
CA SER A 301 19.18 -6.56 -5.35
C SER A 301 19.72 -7.37 -6.55
N GLU A 302 19.26 -7.06 -7.78
CA GLU A 302 19.61 -7.81 -8.99
C GLU A 302 20.93 -7.31 -9.58
N PRO A 303 21.94 -8.19 -9.74
CA PRO A 303 23.25 -7.82 -10.30
C PRO A 303 23.19 -7.13 -11.66
N ALA A 304 22.17 -7.42 -12.47
CA ALA A 304 21.98 -6.78 -13.78
C ALA A 304 21.79 -5.25 -13.71
N PHE A 305 21.42 -4.71 -12.54
CA PHE A 305 21.26 -3.26 -12.30
C PHE A 305 22.38 -2.66 -11.44
N ALA A 306 23.38 -3.45 -11.03
CA ALA A 306 24.43 -2.98 -10.13
C ALA A 306 25.16 -1.72 -10.67
N ALA A 307 25.42 -1.66 -11.97
CA ALA A 307 26.04 -0.49 -12.60
C ALA A 307 25.12 0.73 -12.62
N ASP A 308 23.81 0.51 -12.74
CA ASP A 308 22.81 1.59 -12.82
C ASP A 308 22.63 2.30 -11.48
N ILE A 309 22.87 1.60 -10.36
CA ILE A 309 22.71 2.13 -8.99
C ILE A 309 24.06 2.41 -8.28
N ALA A 310 25.20 2.11 -8.90
CA ALA A 310 26.51 2.22 -8.27
C ALA A 310 26.89 3.67 -7.86
N ALA A 311 26.53 4.64 -8.72
CA ALA A 311 26.77 6.05 -8.43
C ALA A 311 25.59 6.65 -7.65
N PRO A 312 25.85 7.62 -6.76
CA PRO A 312 24.79 8.35 -6.04
C PRO A 312 23.78 8.95 -7.02
N PHE A 313 22.49 8.89 -6.67
CA PHE A 313 21.44 9.60 -7.41
C PHE A 313 21.37 11.07 -7.03
N VAL A 314 21.66 11.37 -5.77
CA VAL A 314 21.69 12.72 -5.22
C VAL A 314 23.04 12.91 -4.53
N GLU A 315 23.72 13.99 -4.83
CA GLU A 315 24.92 14.37 -4.09
C GLU A 315 24.51 15.11 -2.82
N THR A 316 24.78 14.49 -1.69
CA THR A 316 24.48 15.03 -0.36
C THR A 316 25.78 15.13 0.44
N ALA A 317 25.77 15.96 1.48
CA ALA A 317 26.95 16.15 2.36
C ALA A 317 27.41 14.85 3.01
N GLU A 318 26.49 13.92 3.25
CA GLU A 318 26.77 12.58 3.78
C GLU A 318 26.33 11.51 2.78
N ALA A 319 27.13 10.50 2.59
CA ALA A 319 26.79 9.38 1.70
C ALA A 319 25.50 8.66 2.17
N MET A 320 24.62 8.41 1.24
CA MET A 320 23.37 7.67 1.50
C MET A 320 23.37 6.34 0.79
N PRO A 321 22.78 5.28 1.41
CA PRO A 321 22.59 4.02 0.74
C PRO A 321 21.46 4.12 -0.28
N TRP A 322 21.75 3.78 -1.54
CA TRP A 322 20.76 3.72 -2.63
C TRP A 322 20.28 2.27 -2.88
N ASN A 323 20.41 1.42 -1.87
CA ASN A 323 19.94 0.03 -1.85
C ASN A 323 18.76 -0.13 -0.89
N GLY A 324 18.15 -1.31 -0.90
CA GLY A 324 17.07 -1.63 0.03
C GLY A 324 15.71 -1.06 -0.36
N GLY A 325 15.44 -0.94 -1.67
CA GLY A 325 14.12 -0.53 -2.15
C GLY A 325 13.02 -1.50 -1.73
N GLY A 326 11.83 -0.98 -1.53
CA GLY A 326 10.62 -1.72 -1.13
C GLY A 326 9.37 -1.25 -1.88
N SER A 327 9.52 -0.59 -3.03
CA SER A 327 8.38 -0.08 -3.81
C SER A 327 8.10 -0.93 -5.03
N MET A 328 6.82 -1.13 -5.32
CA MET A 328 6.34 -1.70 -6.57
C MET A 328 5.44 -0.69 -7.28
N TRP A 329 5.89 -0.24 -8.45
CA TRP A 329 5.14 0.66 -9.33
C TRP A 329 4.64 -0.07 -10.56
N PHE A 330 3.36 0.10 -10.89
CA PHE A 330 2.76 -0.44 -12.11
C PHE A 330 1.61 0.43 -12.60
N THR A 331 1.08 0.14 -13.77
CA THR A 331 -0.14 0.77 -14.31
C THR A 331 -0.98 -0.27 -15.04
N HIS A 332 -2.30 -0.05 -15.09
CA HIS A 332 -3.20 -0.78 -15.96
C HIS A 332 -3.17 -0.19 -17.38
N VAL A 333 -3.33 -1.05 -18.39
CA VAL A 333 -3.41 -0.70 -19.81
C VAL A 333 -4.72 -1.16 -20.41
#